data_1bd1f56791f18f0197c07c61dafac27d
#
_entry.id   1bd1f56791f18f0197c07c61dafac27d
#
_cell.length_a   1.000
_cell.length_b   1.000
_cell.length_c   1.000
_cell.angle_alpha   90.00
_cell.angle_beta   90.00
_cell.angle_gamma   90.00
#
_symmetry.space_group_name_H-M   'P 1'
#
loop_
_entity.id
_entity.type
_entity.pdbx_description
1 polymer ?
#
loop_
_entity_poly.entity_id
_entity_poly.type
_entity_poly.pdbx_seq_one_letter_code
_entity_poly.pdbx_strand_id
1 'polypeptide(L)'
;MGRNNKHKRSARNKRAPVRSERRPSLTGRVQLHEHSAYVVTDNGDYKVMGRGKREIMDGDIVAVSIKTGPRGDRRAVIEGVVERAAISVVGTYQTAGPLGVIEPLDSRLKADFFILPEDTSAERLGVHPGDAVVARILTYPTRLESGTVTLERRIGGDDAPDLGVQYVMARYGYTDSYPETALAEAEELSLDVATALKDPLRRDLRDRFIITIDPVDARDFDDAISLERTTQGGYKLGVHIADVSHYVKEGSPLDREARKRSTSVYLVDRVIPMLPHKLSNGICSLNAGTDRLALSCIMEVDAQGTVLDH
;
A
#
# COMPACT_ATOMS: atom_id res chain seq x y z
N MET A 1 -40.49 -65.89 -54.27
CA MET A 1 -39.74 -66.27 -53.03
C MET A 1 -38.75 -65.20 -52.79
N GLY A 2 -39.04 -64.25 -51.92
CA GLY A 2 -38.13 -63.16 -51.56
C GLY A 2 -38.14 -62.96 -50.05
N ARG A 3 -37.02 -63.17 -49.42
CA ARG A 3 -36.82 -63.02 -47.98
C ARG A 3 -36.54 -61.58 -47.62
N ASN A 4 -37.42 -60.97 -46.87
CA ASN A 4 -37.24 -59.67 -46.20
C ASN A 4 -36.27 -59.79 -45.00
N ASN A 5 -35.17 -59.04 -45.01
CA ASN A 5 -34.25 -58.91 -43.89
C ASN A 5 -34.44 -57.55 -43.28
N LYS A 6 -35.12 -57.46 -42.11
CA LYS A 6 -35.28 -56.28 -41.29
C LYS A 6 -34.03 -56.04 -40.43
N HIS A 7 -33.25 -55.01 -40.75
CA HIS A 7 -32.20 -54.51 -39.86
C HIS A 7 -32.81 -53.71 -38.70
N LYS A 8 -32.73 -54.22 -37.51
CA LYS A 8 -32.98 -53.48 -36.24
C LYS A 8 -31.86 -52.47 -36.04
N ARG A 9 -32.15 -51.17 -36.14
CA ARG A 9 -31.26 -50.09 -35.66
C ARG A 9 -31.36 -49.99 -34.14
N SER A 10 -30.27 -50.33 -33.45
CA SER A 10 -30.09 -50.10 -32.02
C SER A 10 -30.03 -48.57 -31.75
N ALA A 11 -30.96 -48.07 -30.98
CA ALA A 11 -30.95 -46.69 -30.45
C ALA A 11 -29.86 -46.55 -29.40
N ARG A 12 -28.77 -45.90 -29.77
CA ARG A 12 -27.67 -45.52 -28.88
C ARG A 12 -28.13 -44.36 -28.01
N ASN A 13 -28.52 -44.62 -26.78
CA ASN A 13 -28.83 -43.62 -25.78
C ASN A 13 -27.58 -42.70 -25.57
N LYS A 14 -27.64 -41.50 -26.09
CA LYS A 14 -26.69 -40.43 -25.79
C LYS A 14 -26.99 -39.95 -24.38
N ARG A 15 -26.28 -40.42 -23.38
CA ARG A 15 -26.26 -39.81 -22.03
C ARG A 15 -25.81 -38.37 -22.20
N ALA A 16 -26.63 -37.41 -21.75
CA ALA A 16 -26.28 -36.01 -21.63
C ALA A 16 -25.02 -35.91 -20.73
N PRO A 17 -24.09 -34.99 -21.03
CA PRO A 17 -22.94 -34.79 -20.18
C PRO A 17 -23.42 -34.35 -18.79
N VAL A 18 -23.09 -35.14 -17.78
CA VAL A 18 -23.24 -34.77 -16.37
C VAL A 18 -22.46 -33.46 -16.17
N ARG A 19 -23.17 -32.40 -15.86
CA ARG A 19 -22.59 -31.13 -15.40
C ARG A 19 -21.73 -31.46 -14.20
N SER A 20 -20.40 -31.48 -14.37
CA SER A 20 -19.47 -31.61 -13.28
C SER A 20 -19.74 -30.50 -12.28
N GLU A 21 -20.13 -30.85 -11.08
CA GLU A 21 -20.16 -29.91 -9.94
C GLU A 21 -18.84 -29.19 -9.90
N ARG A 22 -18.87 -27.87 -10.10
CA ARG A 22 -17.68 -27.03 -9.96
C ARG A 22 -17.23 -27.17 -8.51
N ARG A 23 -16.10 -27.81 -8.28
CA ARG A 23 -15.43 -27.75 -6.97
C ARG A 23 -15.24 -26.29 -6.62
N PRO A 24 -15.47 -25.88 -5.35
CA PRO A 24 -15.24 -24.50 -4.96
C PRO A 24 -13.81 -24.10 -5.39
N SER A 25 -13.69 -23.05 -6.17
CA SER A 25 -12.41 -22.51 -6.59
C SER A 25 -11.70 -21.97 -5.34
N LEU A 26 -10.48 -22.43 -5.09
CA LEU A 26 -9.63 -21.89 -4.05
C LEU A 26 -9.23 -20.47 -4.46
N THR A 27 -9.32 -19.52 -3.54
CA THR A 27 -8.82 -18.15 -3.76
C THR A 27 -7.49 -17.93 -3.06
N GLY A 28 -6.66 -17.07 -3.62
CA GLY A 28 -5.39 -16.73 -2.99
C GLY A 28 -4.76 -15.49 -3.63
N ARG A 29 -3.77 -14.95 -2.92
CA ARG A 29 -3.02 -13.77 -3.34
C ARG A 29 -1.83 -14.16 -4.21
N VAL A 30 -1.65 -13.46 -5.32
CA VAL A 30 -0.52 -13.64 -6.23
C VAL A 30 0.74 -13.02 -5.62
N GLN A 31 1.83 -13.76 -5.66
CA GLN A 31 3.20 -13.28 -5.46
C GLN A 31 4.02 -13.52 -6.71
N LEU A 32 4.44 -12.43 -7.36
CA LEU A 32 5.31 -12.49 -8.53
C LEU A 32 6.77 -12.49 -8.08
N HIS A 33 7.54 -13.40 -8.69
CA HIS A 33 8.99 -13.41 -8.65
C HIS A 33 9.52 -13.29 -10.07
N GLU A 34 10.78 -12.94 -10.23
CA GLU A 34 11.40 -12.69 -11.54
C GLU A 34 11.16 -13.82 -12.58
N HIS A 35 11.24 -15.08 -12.15
CA HIS A 35 11.07 -16.24 -13.03
C HIS A 35 9.87 -17.14 -12.69
N SER A 36 9.11 -16.81 -11.63
CA SER A 36 8.00 -17.64 -11.15
C SER A 36 6.87 -16.77 -10.60
N ALA A 37 5.71 -17.38 -10.46
CA ALA A 37 4.59 -16.79 -9.72
C ALA A 37 4.02 -17.87 -8.80
N TYR A 38 3.58 -17.44 -7.62
CA TYR A 38 2.90 -18.27 -6.63
C TYR A 38 1.54 -17.68 -6.29
N VAL A 39 0.63 -18.55 -5.88
CA VAL A 39 -0.62 -18.13 -5.25
C VAL A 39 -0.57 -18.61 -3.80
N VAL A 40 -0.55 -17.66 -2.89
CA VAL A 40 -0.58 -17.87 -1.44
C VAL A 40 -2.02 -18.03 -1.01
N THR A 41 -2.33 -19.13 -0.36
CA THR A 41 -3.67 -19.48 0.11
C THR A 41 -3.61 -19.99 1.55
N ASP A 42 -4.73 -20.07 2.23
CA ASP A 42 -4.82 -20.65 3.58
C ASP A 42 -4.37 -22.13 3.63
N ASN A 43 -4.36 -22.81 2.48
CA ASN A 43 -3.98 -24.22 2.36
C ASN A 43 -2.53 -24.42 1.86
N GLY A 44 -1.73 -23.34 1.81
CA GLY A 44 -0.33 -23.32 1.38
C GLY A 44 -0.11 -22.59 0.05
N ASP A 45 1.14 -22.55 -0.37
CA ASP A 45 1.60 -21.79 -1.52
C ASP A 45 1.75 -22.69 -2.76
N TYR A 46 1.16 -22.28 -3.86
CA TYR A 46 1.15 -23.07 -5.10
C TYR A 46 1.79 -22.31 -6.25
N LYS A 47 2.79 -22.92 -6.89
CA LYS A 47 3.41 -22.36 -8.08
C LYS A 47 2.41 -22.30 -9.22
N VAL A 48 2.30 -21.15 -9.89
CA VAL A 48 1.42 -20.96 -11.04
C VAL A 48 1.90 -21.75 -12.24
N MET A 49 1.00 -22.50 -12.88
CA MET A 49 1.26 -23.32 -14.05
C MET A 49 0.90 -22.58 -15.34
N GLY A 50 1.73 -22.76 -16.38
CA GLY A 50 1.42 -22.38 -17.76
C GLY A 50 1.50 -20.87 -18.04
N ARG A 51 0.75 -20.44 -19.08
CA ARG A 51 0.76 -19.07 -19.61
C ARG A 51 -0.05 -18.06 -18.78
N GLY A 52 -0.72 -18.50 -17.73
CA GLY A 52 -1.53 -17.64 -16.84
C GLY A 52 -0.76 -16.52 -16.13
N LYS A 53 0.57 -16.56 -16.15
CA LYS A 53 1.44 -15.50 -15.62
C LYS A 53 1.30 -14.14 -16.31
N ARG A 54 0.80 -14.10 -17.55
CA ARG A 54 0.61 -12.84 -18.29
C ARG A 54 -0.65 -12.08 -17.84
N GLU A 55 -1.60 -12.80 -17.26
CA GLU A 55 -2.91 -12.25 -16.89
C GLU A 55 -2.97 -11.73 -15.46
N ILE A 56 -1.92 -11.99 -14.66
CA ILE A 56 -1.89 -11.67 -13.23
C ILE A 56 -0.80 -10.65 -12.93
N MET A 57 -1.08 -9.82 -11.94
CA MET A 57 -0.17 -8.84 -11.35
C MET A 57 0.13 -9.20 -9.90
N ASP A 58 1.21 -8.65 -9.37
CA ASP A 58 1.60 -8.86 -7.99
C ASP A 58 0.51 -8.36 -7.04
N GLY A 59 0.14 -9.18 -6.06
CA GLY A 59 -0.90 -8.86 -5.10
C GLY A 59 -2.34 -9.17 -5.55
N ASP A 60 -2.60 -9.47 -6.83
CA ASP A 60 -3.95 -9.84 -7.30
C ASP A 60 -4.55 -10.98 -6.47
N ILE A 61 -5.85 -10.91 -6.20
CA ILE A 61 -6.61 -12.04 -5.67
C ILE A 61 -7.18 -12.84 -6.83
N VAL A 62 -6.84 -14.11 -6.88
CA VAL A 62 -7.19 -14.99 -8.00
C VAL A 62 -7.96 -16.22 -7.54
N ALA A 63 -8.88 -16.70 -8.37
CA ALA A 63 -9.49 -18.01 -8.26
C ALA A 63 -8.63 -19.04 -8.99
N VAL A 64 -8.34 -20.16 -8.31
CA VAL A 64 -7.44 -21.20 -8.84
C VAL A 64 -8.01 -22.60 -8.64
N SER A 65 -7.64 -23.49 -9.53
CA SER A 65 -7.71 -24.95 -9.33
C SER A 65 -6.31 -25.53 -9.12
N ILE A 66 -6.19 -26.49 -8.23
CA ILE A 66 -4.93 -27.14 -7.96
C ILE A 66 -4.82 -28.43 -8.80
N LYS A 67 -3.74 -28.52 -9.58
CA LYS A 67 -3.45 -29.68 -10.42
C LYS A 67 -2.08 -30.27 -10.08
N THR A 68 -1.92 -31.55 -10.34
CA THR A 68 -0.61 -32.21 -10.22
C THR A 68 0.25 -31.82 -11.42
N GLY A 69 1.42 -31.26 -11.17
CA GLY A 69 2.41 -30.89 -12.16
C GLY A 69 3.19 -32.11 -12.68
N PRO A 70 4.05 -31.93 -13.71
CA PRO A 70 4.81 -33.00 -14.34
C PRO A 70 5.76 -33.77 -13.40
N ARG A 71 6.14 -33.17 -12.27
CA ARG A 71 7.03 -33.77 -11.27
C ARG A 71 6.29 -34.28 -10.03
N GLY A 72 4.94 -34.41 -10.10
CA GLY A 72 4.10 -34.79 -8.97
C GLY A 72 3.82 -33.66 -7.98
N ASP A 73 4.37 -32.49 -8.17
CA ASP A 73 4.13 -31.29 -7.34
C ASP A 73 2.72 -30.73 -7.59
N ARG A 74 2.16 -30.11 -6.55
CA ARG A 74 0.86 -29.43 -6.65
C ARG A 74 1.06 -28.01 -7.21
N ARG A 75 0.28 -27.63 -8.22
CA ARG A 75 0.40 -26.34 -8.89
C ARG A 75 -0.96 -25.67 -9.05
N ALA A 76 -0.96 -24.34 -9.01
CA ALA A 76 -2.14 -23.52 -9.27
C ALA A 76 -2.32 -23.28 -10.78
N VAL A 77 -3.54 -23.45 -11.23
CA VAL A 77 -4.02 -23.00 -12.57
C VAL A 77 -4.98 -21.85 -12.32
N ILE A 78 -4.67 -20.68 -12.85
CA ILE A 78 -5.52 -19.50 -12.76
C ILE A 78 -6.81 -19.74 -13.53
N GLU A 79 -7.94 -19.59 -12.86
CA GLU A 79 -9.28 -19.66 -13.45
C GLU A 79 -9.85 -18.27 -13.75
N GLY A 80 -9.43 -17.27 -12.97
CA GLY A 80 -9.80 -15.88 -13.16
C GLY A 80 -9.21 -14.99 -12.06
N VAL A 81 -9.17 -13.70 -12.32
CA VAL A 81 -8.82 -12.68 -11.34
C VAL A 81 -10.11 -12.22 -10.66
N VAL A 82 -10.12 -12.26 -9.33
CA VAL A 82 -11.26 -11.86 -8.48
C VAL A 82 -11.15 -10.38 -8.15
N GLU A 83 -9.93 -9.94 -7.79
CA GLU A 83 -9.64 -8.56 -7.43
C GLU A 83 -8.26 -8.15 -7.95
N ARG A 84 -8.16 -6.96 -8.52
CA ARG A 84 -6.92 -6.37 -9.00
C ARG A 84 -6.24 -5.57 -7.90
N ALA A 85 -4.98 -5.89 -7.62
CA ALA A 85 -4.18 -5.13 -6.67
C ALA A 85 -3.57 -3.87 -7.31
N ALA A 86 -3.07 -3.97 -8.54
CA ALA A 86 -2.44 -2.86 -9.24
C ALA A 86 -3.44 -2.19 -10.19
N ILE A 87 -3.65 -0.90 -10.04
CA ILE A 87 -4.46 -0.04 -10.92
C ILE A 87 -3.62 0.83 -11.85
N SER A 88 -2.31 0.85 -11.62
CA SER A 88 -1.33 1.59 -12.43
C SER A 88 -0.06 0.77 -12.63
N VAL A 89 0.71 1.16 -13.62
CA VAL A 89 2.04 0.63 -13.92
C VAL A 89 3.03 1.78 -14.05
N VAL A 90 4.24 1.56 -13.54
CA VAL A 90 5.37 2.48 -13.74
C VAL A 90 6.29 1.89 -14.79
N GLY A 91 6.66 2.67 -15.77
CA GLY A 91 7.47 2.21 -16.88
C GLY A 91 8.13 3.33 -17.65
N THR A 92 8.93 2.95 -18.64
CA THR A 92 9.52 3.87 -19.60
C THR A 92 8.59 4.02 -20.80
N TYR A 93 8.29 5.25 -21.18
CA TYR A 93 7.51 5.55 -22.37
C TYR A 93 8.36 5.44 -23.62
N GLN A 94 7.83 4.74 -24.60
CA GLN A 94 8.40 4.62 -25.96
C GLN A 94 7.30 4.83 -27.00
N THR A 95 7.69 4.85 -28.26
CA THR A 95 6.74 4.91 -29.39
C THR A 95 6.95 3.74 -30.35
N ALA A 96 5.85 3.15 -30.82
CA ALA A 96 5.85 2.12 -31.85
C ALA A 96 4.82 2.47 -32.94
N GLY A 97 5.26 3.18 -33.96
CA GLY A 97 4.36 3.75 -34.98
C GLY A 97 3.39 4.74 -34.36
N PRO A 98 2.06 4.58 -34.51
CA PRO A 98 1.07 5.47 -33.93
C PRO A 98 0.78 5.18 -32.44
N LEU A 99 1.33 4.10 -31.88
CA LEU A 99 1.08 3.68 -30.51
C LEU A 99 2.15 4.24 -29.55
N GLY A 100 1.73 4.66 -28.37
CA GLY A 100 2.63 4.75 -27.24
C GLY A 100 2.80 3.38 -26.61
N VAL A 101 3.99 3.10 -26.08
CA VAL A 101 4.33 1.85 -25.40
C VAL A 101 4.89 2.17 -24.03
N ILE A 102 4.41 1.50 -23.01
CA ILE A 102 5.01 1.52 -21.68
C ILE A 102 5.72 0.20 -21.45
N GLU A 103 7.04 0.28 -21.36
CA GLU A 103 7.90 -0.82 -20.93
C GLU A 103 7.96 -0.82 -19.40
N PRO A 104 7.33 -1.80 -18.71
CA PRO A 104 7.31 -1.79 -17.25
C PRO A 104 8.70 -1.85 -16.64
N LEU A 105 9.00 -0.98 -15.67
CA LEU A 105 10.22 -1.05 -14.87
C LEU A 105 10.25 -2.26 -13.93
N ASP A 106 9.10 -2.83 -13.60
CA ASP A 106 9.03 -4.08 -12.85
C ASP A 106 9.34 -5.27 -13.77
N SER A 107 10.55 -5.79 -13.72
CA SER A 107 11.02 -6.92 -14.53
C SER A 107 10.20 -8.22 -14.36
N ARG A 108 9.35 -8.28 -13.34
CA ARG A 108 8.42 -9.40 -13.10
C ARG A 108 7.21 -9.36 -14.04
N LEU A 109 6.83 -8.16 -14.52
CA LEU A 109 5.83 -7.97 -15.56
C LEU A 109 6.45 -8.34 -16.91
N LYS A 110 5.79 -9.23 -17.67
CA LYS A 110 6.31 -9.78 -18.91
C LYS A 110 5.54 -9.32 -20.14
N ALA A 111 4.76 -8.27 -19.99
CA ALA A 111 3.97 -7.69 -21.07
C ALA A 111 4.10 -6.17 -21.02
N ASP A 112 4.28 -5.57 -22.21
CA ASP A 112 4.19 -4.14 -22.39
C ASP A 112 2.73 -3.69 -22.36
N PHE A 113 2.52 -2.41 -22.07
CA PHE A 113 1.21 -1.79 -22.12
C PHE A 113 1.19 -0.76 -23.24
N PHE A 114 0.04 -0.59 -23.88
CA PHE A 114 -0.12 0.30 -25.02
C PHE A 114 -1.00 1.50 -24.70
N ILE A 115 -0.60 2.63 -25.24
CA ILE A 115 -1.41 3.85 -25.28
C ILE A 115 -1.99 3.94 -26.69
N LEU A 116 -3.32 4.01 -26.76
CA LEU A 116 -4.02 4.05 -28.05
C LEU A 116 -3.83 5.39 -28.77
N PRO A 117 -3.92 5.44 -30.09
CA PRO A 117 -3.64 6.67 -30.86
C PRO A 117 -4.54 7.85 -30.52
N GLU A 118 -5.75 7.58 -30.02
CA GLU A 118 -6.72 8.60 -29.60
C GLU A 118 -6.45 9.18 -28.20
N ASP A 119 -5.55 8.56 -27.44
CA ASP A 119 -5.16 9.06 -26.11
C ASP A 119 -4.09 10.15 -26.22
N THR A 120 -4.44 11.36 -25.83
CA THR A 120 -3.56 12.55 -25.86
C THR A 120 -2.79 12.78 -24.57
N SER A 121 -2.77 11.80 -23.64
CA SER A 121 -2.15 11.99 -22.33
C SER A 121 -0.64 12.25 -22.41
N ALA A 122 0.07 11.66 -23.37
CA ALA A 122 1.49 11.88 -23.57
C ALA A 122 1.78 13.35 -23.98
N GLU A 123 1.01 13.87 -24.94
CA GLU A 123 1.12 15.27 -25.37
C GLU A 123 0.77 16.25 -24.24
N ARG A 124 -0.36 16.02 -23.57
CA ARG A 124 -0.82 16.85 -22.43
C ARG A 124 0.21 16.94 -21.31
N LEU A 125 0.93 15.85 -21.02
CA LEU A 125 1.92 15.79 -19.95
C LEU A 125 3.35 16.12 -20.41
N GLY A 126 3.54 16.43 -21.70
CA GLY A 126 4.87 16.71 -22.27
C GLY A 126 5.83 15.52 -22.14
N VAL A 127 5.33 14.31 -22.35
CA VAL A 127 6.11 13.07 -22.23
C VAL A 127 6.82 12.78 -23.56
N HIS A 128 8.10 12.43 -23.47
CA HIS A 128 8.94 12.08 -24.61
C HIS A 128 9.44 10.63 -24.47
N PRO A 129 9.80 9.96 -25.59
CA PRO A 129 10.44 8.64 -25.52
C PRO A 129 11.67 8.65 -24.61
N GLY A 130 11.77 7.65 -23.74
CA GLY A 130 12.78 7.57 -22.68
C GLY A 130 12.30 8.04 -21.30
N ASP A 131 11.23 8.83 -21.23
CA ASP A 131 10.72 9.30 -19.95
C ASP A 131 10.11 8.18 -19.09
N ALA A 132 10.43 8.19 -17.81
CA ALA A 132 9.73 7.39 -16.81
C ALA A 132 8.37 8.01 -16.48
N VAL A 133 7.34 7.18 -16.44
CA VAL A 133 5.95 7.60 -16.29
C VAL A 133 5.17 6.68 -15.36
N VAL A 134 4.11 7.22 -14.77
CA VAL A 134 3.03 6.46 -14.15
C VAL A 134 1.87 6.42 -15.14
N ALA A 135 1.40 5.22 -15.45
CA ALA A 135 0.29 4.99 -16.35
C ALA A 135 -0.81 4.21 -15.67
N ARG A 136 -2.05 4.69 -15.73
CA ARG A 136 -3.23 4.01 -15.20
C ARG A 136 -3.70 2.94 -16.18
N ILE A 137 -3.97 1.76 -15.65
CA ILE A 137 -4.41 0.62 -16.44
C ILE A 137 -5.89 0.80 -16.82
N LEU A 138 -6.18 0.78 -18.11
CA LEU A 138 -7.53 0.80 -18.66
C LEU A 138 -8.03 -0.62 -18.94
N THR A 139 -7.18 -1.43 -19.56
CA THR A 139 -7.43 -2.86 -19.73
C THR A 139 -6.21 -3.67 -19.30
N TYR A 140 -6.45 -4.81 -18.67
CA TYR A 140 -5.36 -5.68 -18.21
C TYR A 140 -4.92 -6.64 -19.31
N PRO A 141 -3.62 -7.04 -19.32
CA PRO A 141 -3.14 -8.03 -20.27
C PRO A 141 -3.92 -9.35 -20.17
N THR A 142 -4.16 -9.96 -21.29
CA THR A 142 -4.70 -11.32 -21.42
C THR A 142 -3.65 -12.27 -22.02
N ARG A 143 -4.03 -13.51 -22.26
CA ARG A 143 -3.14 -14.47 -22.96
C ARG A 143 -2.83 -14.06 -24.39
N LEU A 144 -3.71 -13.31 -25.02
CA LEU A 144 -3.67 -12.98 -26.45
C LEU A 144 -3.42 -11.50 -26.70
N GLU A 145 -3.76 -10.63 -25.75
CA GLU A 145 -3.73 -9.18 -25.90
C GLU A 145 -2.90 -8.54 -24.80
N SER A 146 -2.18 -7.49 -25.15
CA SER A 146 -1.52 -6.61 -24.19
C SER A 146 -2.51 -5.69 -23.52
N GLY A 147 -2.17 -5.18 -22.32
CA GLY A 147 -2.99 -4.21 -21.64
C GLY A 147 -2.94 -2.83 -22.31
N THR A 148 -3.94 -2.01 -22.06
CA THR A 148 -3.95 -0.59 -22.46
C THR A 148 -3.92 0.31 -21.24
N VAL A 149 -3.29 1.47 -21.39
CA VAL A 149 -3.09 2.45 -20.32
C VAL A 149 -3.31 3.87 -20.82
N THR A 150 -3.50 4.79 -19.88
CA THR A 150 -3.41 6.25 -20.10
C THR A 150 -2.38 6.83 -19.14
N LEU A 151 -1.61 7.83 -19.55
CA LEU A 151 -0.60 8.43 -18.67
C LEU A 151 -1.27 9.32 -17.62
N GLU A 152 -0.87 9.14 -16.38
CA GLU A 152 -1.32 9.97 -15.25
C GLU A 152 -0.28 11.01 -14.87
N ARG A 153 1.01 10.65 -14.91
CA ARG A 153 2.09 11.51 -14.46
C ARG A 153 3.41 11.17 -15.16
N ARG A 154 4.14 12.21 -15.57
CA ARG A 154 5.55 12.13 -15.94
C ARG A 154 6.39 12.14 -14.66
N ILE A 155 7.31 11.19 -14.51
CA ILE A 155 8.27 11.15 -13.40
C ILE A 155 9.52 11.97 -13.79
N GLY A 156 10.08 11.72 -14.96
CA GLY A 156 11.25 12.43 -15.47
C GLY A 156 11.95 11.63 -16.58
N GLY A 157 13.02 12.20 -17.15
CA GLY A 157 13.91 11.48 -18.07
C GLY A 157 14.92 10.58 -17.32
N ASP A 158 15.76 9.88 -18.06
CA ASP A 158 16.79 8.96 -17.51
C ASP A 158 17.79 9.66 -16.57
N ASP A 159 17.94 11.00 -16.70
CA ASP A 159 18.80 11.85 -15.90
C ASP A 159 18.08 12.49 -14.70
N ALA A 160 16.80 12.20 -14.52
CA ALA A 160 16.03 12.77 -13.42
C ALA A 160 16.63 12.36 -12.07
N PRO A 161 16.91 13.32 -11.18
CA PRO A 161 17.33 13.00 -9.83
C PRO A 161 16.25 12.16 -9.14
N ASP A 162 16.67 11.22 -8.30
CA ASP A 162 15.78 10.38 -7.49
C ASP A 162 14.86 9.43 -8.27
N LEU A 163 15.13 9.16 -9.56
CA LEU A 163 14.27 8.31 -10.38
C LEU A 163 13.92 6.98 -9.71
N GLY A 164 14.93 6.36 -9.06
CA GLY A 164 14.73 5.12 -8.31
C GLY A 164 13.76 5.26 -7.12
N VAL A 165 13.86 6.37 -6.38
CA VAL A 165 12.95 6.67 -5.25
C VAL A 165 11.55 6.95 -5.76
N GLN A 166 11.42 7.79 -6.79
CA GLN A 166 10.13 8.09 -7.43
C GLN A 166 9.46 6.83 -7.99
N TYR A 167 10.25 5.91 -8.54
CA TYR A 167 9.75 4.60 -8.97
C TYR A 167 9.17 3.80 -7.81
N VAL A 168 9.90 3.69 -6.70
CA VAL A 168 9.43 2.96 -5.50
C VAL A 168 8.15 3.59 -4.98
N MET A 169 8.12 4.92 -4.84
CA MET A 169 6.92 5.64 -4.41
C MET A 169 5.72 5.36 -5.31
N ALA A 170 5.90 5.50 -6.62
CA ALA A 170 4.84 5.24 -7.58
C ALA A 170 4.35 3.79 -7.57
N ARG A 171 5.27 2.83 -7.45
CA ARG A 171 4.96 1.40 -7.41
C ARG A 171 4.09 1.02 -6.21
N TYR A 172 4.33 1.64 -5.06
CA TYR A 172 3.58 1.37 -3.83
C TYR A 172 2.43 2.35 -3.59
N GLY A 173 2.19 3.27 -4.53
CA GLY A 173 1.13 4.25 -4.42
C GLY A 173 1.39 5.35 -3.40
N TYR A 174 2.66 5.53 -3.00
CA TYR A 174 3.04 6.62 -2.10
C TYR A 174 3.14 7.95 -2.83
N THR A 175 2.73 9.02 -2.16
CA THR A 175 2.89 10.40 -2.62
C THR A 175 3.28 11.28 -1.45
N ASP A 176 4.15 12.25 -1.70
CA ASP A 176 4.52 13.30 -0.75
C ASP A 176 3.49 14.44 -0.68
N SER A 177 2.57 14.49 -1.65
CA SER A 177 1.50 15.47 -1.68
C SER A 177 0.28 15.05 -0.85
N TYR A 178 -0.38 16.04 -0.25
CA TYR A 178 -1.64 15.86 0.49
C TYR A 178 -2.78 16.54 -0.29
N PRO A 179 -4.05 16.11 -0.06
CA PRO A 179 -5.21 16.84 -0.55
C PRO A 179 -5.20 18.29 -0.05
N GLU A 180 -5.61 19.22 -0.90
CA GLU A 180 -5.68 20.65 -0.53
C GLU A 180 -6.53 20.90 0.71
N THR A 181 -7.61 20.15 0.88
CA THR A 181 -8.49 20.26 2.07
C THR A 181 -7.80 19.84 3.36
N ALA A 182 -6.90 18.84 3.31
CA ALA A 182 -6.12 18.42 4.47
C ALA A 182 -5.00 19.44 4.78
N LEU A 183 -4.36 20.01 3.76
CA LEU A 183 -3.39 21.08 3.95
C LEU A 183 -4.03 22.34 4.51
N ALA A 184 -5.19 22.75 3.99
CA ALA A 184 -5.91 23.92 4.50
C ALA A 184 -6.29 23.74 5.98
N GLU A 185 -6.82 22.56 6.36
CA GLU A 185 -7.10 22.24 7.76
C GLU A 185 -5.83 22.32 8.62
N ALA A 186 -4.72 21.73 8.14
CA ALA A 186 -3.44 21.78 8.86
C ALA A 186 -2.95 23.23 9.06
N GLU A 187 -3.11 24.11 8.07
CA GLU A 187 -2.68 25.52 8.17
C GLU A 187 -3.47 26.33 9.20
N GLU A 188 -4.72 26.00 9.45
CA GLU A 188 -5.56 26.65 10.47
C GLU A 188 -5.22 26.22 11.91
N LEU A 189 -4.57 25.06 12.09
CA LEU A 189 -4.26 24.54 13.40
C LEU A 189 -3.14 25.33 14.08
N SER A 190 -3.35 25.66 15.35
CA SER A 190 -2.38 26.30 16.22
C SER A 190 -2.55 25.84 17.66
N LEU A 191 -1.51 25.99 18.48
CA LEU A 191 -1.59 25.74 19.91
C LEU A 191 -1.96 27.03 20.65
N ASP A 192 -3.11 27.02 21.33
CA ASP A 192 -3.48 28.02 22.31
C ASP A 192 -3.32 27.44 23.72
N VAL A 193 -2.15 27.68 24.33
CA VAL A 193 -1.83 27.22 25.70
C VAL A 193 -2.81 27.78 26.72
N ALA A 194 -3.21 29.06 26.60
CA ALA A 194 -4.11 29.69 27.55
C ALA A 194 -5.49 29.04 27.55
N THR A 195 -5.98 28.64 26.40
CA THR A 195 -7.24 27.89 26.28
C THR A 195 -7.06 26.45 26.74
N ALA A 196 -5.97 25.80 26.41
CA ALA A 196 -5.70 24.43 26.84
C ALA A 196 -5.63 24.29 28.36
N LEU A 197 -5.03 25.25 29.04
CA LEU A 197 -4.96 25.28 30.55
C LEU A 197 -6.31 25.47 31.23
N LYS A 198 -7.37 25.89 30.55
CA LYS A 198 -8.72 25.97 31.08
C LYS A 198 -9.43 24.63 31.16
N ASP A 199 -8.94 23.64 30.43
CA ASP A 199 -9.47 22.28 30.46
C ASP A 199 -9.12 21.60 31.79
N PRO A 200 -10.12 21.23 32.64
CA PRO A 200 -9.87 20.63 33.94
C PRO A 200 -9.17 19.26 33.87
N LEU A 201 -9.14 18.61 32.71
CA LEU A 201 -8.45 17.35 32.51
C LEU A 201 -6.97 17.54 32.18
N ARG A 202 -6.51 18.77 31.91
CA ARG A 202 -5.13 19.08 31.64
C ARG A 202 -4.39 19.50 32.87
N ARG A 203 -3.14 19.07 32.97
CA ARG A 203 -2.20 19.45 34.02
C ARG A 203 -1.00 20.17 33.39
N ASP A 204 -0.55 21.25 34.03
CA ASP A 204 0.69 21.93 33.65
C ASP A 204 1.89 21.13 34.17
N LEU A 205 2.73 20.64 33.27
CA LEU A 205 3.95 19.89 33.59
C LEU A 205 5.21 20.62 33.11
N ARG A 206 5.14 21.92 32.79
CA ARG A 206 6.25 22.70 32.24
C ARG A 206 7.39 22.91 33.24
N ASP A 207 7.14 22.72 34.53
CA ASP A 207 8.13 22.74 35.62
C ASP A 207 8.85 21.39 35.79
N ARG A 208 8.46 20.34 35.05
CA ARG A 208 9.04 19.01 35.15
C ARG A 208 10.22 18.85 34.19
N PHE A 209 11.21 18.05 34.63
CA PHE A 209 12.27 17.61 33.75
C PHE A 209 11.78 16.47 32.85
N ILE A 210 11.57 16.80 31.57
CA ILE A 210 11.04 15.89 30.56
C ILE A 210 12.05 15.83 29.43
N ILE A 211 12.35 14.63 28.93
CA ILE A 211 13.29 14.38 27.84
C ILE A 211 12.70 13.46 26.77
N THR A 212 13.16 13.61 25.56
CA THR A 212 12.99 12.63 24.47
C THR A 212 14.30 11.86 24.27
N ILE A 213 14.24 10.64 23.73
CA ILE A 213 15.43 9.81 23.46
C ILE A 213 15.31 9.28 22.03
N ASP A 214 15.77 10.06 21.09
CA ASP A 214 15.62 9.84 19.66
C ASP A 214 16.97 9.95 18.92
N PRO A 215 17.07 9.47 17.66
CA PRO A 215 18.21 9.76 16.81
C PRO A 215 18.45 11.27 16.65
N VAL A 216 19.71 11.65 16.44
CA VAL A 216 20.12 13.08 16.39
C VAL A 216 19.47 13.86 15.25
N ASP A 217 19.04 13.18 14.21
CA ASP A 217 18.39 13.73 13.00
C ASP A 217 16.87 13.63 13.03
N ALA A 218 16.30 13.03 14.10
CA ALA A 218 14.83 12.98 14.28
C ALA A 218 14.24 14.38 14.41
N ARG A 219 13.01 14.54 13.90
CA ARG A 219 12.26 15.80 13.96
C ARG A 219 10.80 15.62 14.37
N ASP A 220 10.37 14.40 14.48
CA ASP A 220 9.03 13.95 14.82
C ASP A 220 9.07 13.22 16.17
N PHE A 221 9.26 14.01 17.24
CA PHE A 221 9.32 13.49 18.60
C PHE A 221 7.93 13.19 19.10
N ASP A 222 7.52 11.92 19.04
CA ASP A 222 6.19 11.49 19.41
C ASP A 222 6.07 11.18 20.89
N ASP A 223 7.15 10.76 21.55
CA ASP A 223 7.17 10.37 22.95
C ASP A 223 8.29 11.05 23.75
N ALA A 224 7.99 11.28 25.03
CA ALA A 224 8.92 11.80 26.01
C ALA A 224 8.71 11.12 27.35
N ILE A 225 9.71 11.17 28.20
CA ILE A 225 9.67 10.60 29.54
C ILE A 225 10.03 11.62 30.61
N SER A 226 9.44 11.45 31.80
CA SER A 226 9.90 12.09 33.03
C SER A 226 10.14 11.04 34.10
N LEU A 227 11.11 11.26 34.97
CA LEU A 227 11.47 10.33 36.04
C LEU A 227 11.80 11.08 37.33
N GLU A 228 11.10 10.72 38.39
CA GLU A 228 11.35 11.22 39.75
C GLU A 228 11.57 10.06 40.71
N ARG A 229 12.51 10.22 41.67
CA ARG A 229 12.68 9.20 42.72
C ARG A 229 11.61 9.39 43.79
N THR A 230 10.99 8.31 44.24
CA THR A 230 10.09 8.33 45.38
C THR A 230 10.85 8.23 46.73
N THR A 231 10.26 8.70 47.78
CA THR A 231 10.84 8.56 49.14
C THR A 231 10.91 7.12 49.61
N GLN A 232 10.20 6.20 48.97
CA GLN A 232 10.14 4.78 49.30
C GLN A 232 11.19 3.96 48.51
N GLY A 233 12.07 4.60 47.76
CA GLY A 233 13.15 3.94 47.01
C GLY A 233 12.80 3.44 45.61
N GLY A 234 11.58 3.73 45.14
CA GLY A 234 11.13 3.47 43.77
C GLY A 234 11.21 4.75 42.89
N TYR A 235 10.44 4.74 41.81
CA TYR A 235 10.39 5.80 40.84
C TYR A 235 8.96 6.17 40.47
N LYS A 236 8.76 7.42 40.13
CA LYS A 236 7.56 7.92 39.45
C LYS A 236 7.95 8.18 38.00
N LEU A 237 7.52 7.30 37.12
CA LEU A 237 7.77 7.36 35.67
C LEU A 237 6.57 8.01 34.97
N GLY A 238 6.82 9.07 34.22
CA GLY A 238 5.85 9.63 33.28
C GLY A 238 6.23 9.25 31.85
N VAL A 239 5.26 8.76 31.11
CA VAL A 239 5.35 8.57 29.64
C VAL A 239 4.36 9.55 29.01
N HIS A 240 4.86 10.41 28.13
CA HIS A 240 4.13 11.52 27.54
C HIS A 240 4.12 11.34 26.03
N ILE A 241 2.95 11.14 25.44
CA ILE A 241 2.77 10.97 23.99
C ILE A 241 2.13 12.24 23.43
N ALA A 242 2.64 12.75 22.32
CA ALA A 242 2.06 13.90 21.62
C ALA A 242 0.56 13.73 21.42
N ASP A 243 -0.25 14.72 21.90
CA ASP A 243 -1.71 14.67 21.82
C ASP A 243 -2.18 15.07 20.40
N VAL A 244 -1.91 14.21 19.43
CA VAL A 244 -2.33 14.41 18.03
C VAL A 244 -3.85 14.50 17.92
N SER A 245 -4.59 13.78 18.76
CA SER A 245 -6.06 13.76 18.76
C SER A 245 -6.70 15.10 19.15
N HIS A 246 -5.94 15.96 19.84
CA HIS A 246 -6.37 17.34 20.10
C HIS A 246 -6.54 18.12 18.80
N TYR A 247 -5.68 17.90 17.83
CA TYR A 247 -5.62 18.61 16.56
C TYR A 247 -6.40 17.90 15.46
N VAL A 248 -6.18 16.61 15.27
CA VAL A 248 -6.80 15.81 14.22
C VAL A 248 -8.12 15.23 14.71
N LYS A 249 -9.24 15.77 14.21
CA LYS A 249 -10.58 15.36 14.64
C LYS A 249 -11.10 14.22 13.79
N GLU A 250 -11.83 13.29 14.42
CA GLU A 250 -12.42 12.15 13.72
C GLU A 250 -13.29 12.59 12.55
N GLY A 251 -13.09 11.98 11.38
CA GLY A 251 -13.81 12.27 10.14
C GLY A 251 -13.39 13.57 9.44
N SER A 252 -12.39 14.29 9.95
CA SER A 252 -11.84 15.48 9.27
C SER A 252 -11.06 15.13 8.01
N PRO A 253 -10.75 16.08 7.11
CA PRO A 253 -9.85 15.85 5.97
C PRO A 253 -8.50 15.27 6.39
N LEU A 254 -7.89 15.76 7.48
CA LEU A 254 -6.63 15.24 8.02
C LEU A 254 -6.77 13.80 8.50
N ASP A 255 -7.83 13.48 9.25
CA ASP A 255 -8.08 12.12 9.76
C ASP A 255 -8.27 11.12 8.61
N ARG A 256 -9.05 11.50 7.58
CA ARG A 256 -9.25 10.64 6.41
C ARG A 256 -7.94 10.36 5.66
N GLU A 257 -7.09 11.38 5.48
CA GLU A 257 -5.81 11.20 4.82
C GLU A 257 -4.83 10.40 5.68
N ALA A 258 -4.78 10.65 7.00
CA ALA A 258 -3.97 9.88 7.93
C ALA A 258 -4.36 8.40 7.95
N ARG A 259 -5.66 8.08 7.99
CA ARG A 259 -6.16 6.70 7.90
C ARG A 259 -5.78 6.03 6.58
N LYS A 260 -5.84 6.76 5.47
CA LYS A 260 -5.44 6.27 4.14
C LYS A 260 -3.94 5.96 4.09
N ARG A 261 -3.09 6.82 4.67
CA ARG A 261 -1.64 6.60 4.75
C ARG A 261 -1.25 5.52 5.74
N SER A 262 -1.96 5.42 6.85
CA SER A 262 -1.80 4.45 7.95
C SER A 262 -0.50 4.57 8.74
N THR A 263 0.59 5.02 8.14
CA THR A 263 1.92 5.17 8.76
C THR A 263 2.75 6.19 7.99
N SER A 264 3.78 6.71 8.63
CA SER A 264 4.88 7.40 7.93
C SER A 264 5.77 6.39 7.22
N VAL A 265 6.30 6.75 6.05
CA VAL A 265 7.20 5.90 5.26
C VAL A 265 8.57 6.56 5.19
N TYR A 266 9.58 5.88 5.72
CA TYR A 266 10.96 6.36 5.73
C TYR A 266 11.70 5.77 4.53
N LEU A 267 12.11 6.63 3.62
CA LEU A 267 12.95 6.30 2.47
C LEU A 267 14.41 6.63 2.79
N VAL A 268 15.32 6.31 1.88
CA VAL A 268 16.77 6.50 2.11
C VAL A 268 17.14 7.97 2.34
N ASP A 269 16.46 8.89 1.67
CA ASP A 269 16.79 10.31 1.61
C ASP A 269 15.66 11.24 2.09
N ARG A 270 14.48 10.70 2.37
CA ARG A 270 13.30 11.49 2.78
C ARG A 270 12.28 10.67 3.57
N VAL A 271 11.38 11.37 4.23
CA VAL A 271 10.23 10.80 4.91
C VAL A 271 8.96 11.26 4.20
N ILE A 272 8.03 10.32 3.98
CA ILE A 272 6.65 10.61 3.56
C ILE A 272 5.80 10.47 4.82
N PRO A 273 5.49 11.55 5.52
CA PRO A 273 4.86 11.45 6.82
C PRO A 273 3.36 11.13 6.69
N MET A 274 2.80 10.50 7.73
CA MET A 274 1.38 10.22 7.83
C MET A 274 0.54 11.51 7.94
N LEU A 275 1.08 12.51 8.62
CA LEU A 275 0.49 13.85 8.78
C LEU A 275 1.39 14.92 8.17
N PRO A 276 0.84 16.06 7.70
CA PRO A 276 1.65 17.17 7.18
C PRO A 276 2.73 17.62 8.19
N HIS A 277 3.90 18.03 7.69
CA HIS A 277 5.05 18.44 8.51
C HIS A 277 4.72 19.52 9.56
N LYS A 278 3.73 20.37 9.30
CA LYS A 278 3.25 21.36 10.28
C LYS A 278 2.77 20.70 11.57
N LEU A 279 2.19 19.50 11.48
CA LEU A 279 1.80 18.70 12.63
C LEU A 279 2.96 17.81 13.09
N SER A 280 3.44 16.92 12.23
CA SER A 280 4.39 15.86 12.61
C SER A 280 5.71 16.41 13.15
N ASN A 281 6.27 17.45 12.53
CA ASN A 281 7.53 18.07 12.96
C ASN A 281 7.30 19.38 13.75
N GLY A 282 6.06 19.89 13.72
CA GLY A 282 5.66 21.19 14.26
C GLY A 282 4.91 21.08 15.60
N ILE A 283 3.59 21.34 15.54
CA ILE A 283 2.77 21.51 16.74
C ILE A 283 2.56 20.24 17.56
N CYS A 284 2.66 19.06 16.96
CA CYS A 284 2.58 17.79 17.68
C CYS A 284 3.95 17.33 18.20
N SER A 285 5.04 17.59 17.47
CA SER A 285 6.38 17.14 17.88
C SER A 285 6.80 17.74 19.22
N LEU A 286 7.26 16.91 20.15
CA LEU A 286 7.66 17.29 21.52
C LEU A 286 9.04 17.98 21.52
N ASN A 287 9.17 19.04 20.71
CA ASN A 287 10.40 19.82 20.56
C ASN A 287 10.83 20.48 21.87
N ALA A 288 12.12 20.44 22.18
CA ALA A 288 12.67 21.03 23.37
C ALA A 288 12.43 22.55 23.46
N GLY A 289 12.13 23.03 24.66
CA GLY A 289 11.93 24.45 24.93
C GLY A 289 10.63 25.05 24.37
N THR A 290 9.67 24.21 23.95
CA THR A 290 8.38 24.66 23.43
C THR A 290 7.22 23.97 24.13
N ASP A 291 6.13 24.71 24.36
CA ASP A 291 4.92 24.15 24.94
C ASP A 291 4.25 23.17 23.97
N ARG A 292 3.83 22.01 24.47
CA ARG A 292 3.14 20.95 23.70
C ARG A 292 2.04 20.32 24.52
N LEU A 293 1.02 19.81 23.83
CA LEU A 293 -0.01 18.98 24.44
C LEU A 293 0.39 17.52 24.36
N ALA A 294 0.23 16.81 25.46
CA ALA A 294 0.54 15.39 25.54
C ALA A 294 -0.58 14.63 26.27
N LEU A 295 -0.77 13.37 25.90
CA LEU A 295 -1.46 12.37 26.72
C LEU A 295 -0.38 11.67 27.55
N SER A 296 -0.61 11.61 28.88
CA SER A 296 0.43 11.15 29.80
C SER A 296 -0.08 10.01 30.66
N CYS A 297 0.75 8.96 30.78
CA CYS A 297 0.60 7.92 31.78
C CYS A 297 1.68 8.12 32.85
N ILE A 298 1.24 8.27 34.12
CA ILE A 298 2.13 8.43 35.26
C ILE A 298 2.07 7.16 36.10
N MET A 299 3.20 6.44 36.21
CA MET A 299 3.29 5.17 36.87
C MET A 299 4.17 5.22 38.12
N GLU A 300 3.80 4.55 39.19
CA GLU A 300 4.67 4.25 40.30
C GLU A 300 5.37 2.89 40.05
N VAL A 301 6.71 2.90 40.08
CA VAL A 301 7.54 1.73 39.75
C VAL A 301 8.47 1.46 40.92
N ASP A 302 8.58 0.19 41.32
CA ASP A 302 9.54 -0.22 42.36
C ASP A 302 11.00 -0.22 41.86
N ALA A 303 11.93 -0.51 42.77
CA ALA A 303 13.36 -0.57 42.43
C ALA A 303 13.73 -1.71 41.45
N GLN A 304 12.86 -2.68 41.24
CA GLN A 304 13.00 -3.80 40.35
C GLN A 304 12.34 -3.56 38.98
N GLY A 305 11.66 -2.43 38.81
CA GLY A 305 10.97 -2.08 37.56
C GLY A 305 9.53 -2.58 37.47
N THR A 306 8.93 -3.06 38.57
CA THR A 306 7.55 -3.50 38.62
C THR A 306 6.62 -2.29 38.75
N VAL A 307 5.61 -2.15 37.89
CA VAL A 307 4.59 -1.11 38.02
C VAL A 307 3.67 -1.47 39.19
N LEU A 308 3.59 -0.57 40.16
CA LEU A 308 2.78 -0.72 41.38
C LEU A 308 1.41 -0.04 41.22
N ASP A 309 1.36 1.11 40.55
CA ASP A 309 0.16 1.91 40.31
C ASP A 309 0.31 2.78 39.07
N HIS A 310 -0.82 3.26 38.50
CA HIS A 310 -0.85 4.16 37.33
C HIS A 310 -2.14 4.99 37.27
#